data_8895cc794a9d7754c60b82bd282b02fb
#
_entry.id   8895cc794a9d7754c60b82bd282b02fb
#
_cell.length_a   1.000
_cell.length_b   1.000
_cell.length_c   1.000
_cell.angle_alpha   90.00
_cell.angle_beta   90.00
_cell.angle_gamma   90.00
#
_symmetry.space_group_name_H-M   'P 1'
#
loop_
_entity.id
_entity.type
_entity.pdbx_description
1 polymer ?
#
loop_
_entity_poly.entity_id
_entity_poly.type
_entity_poly.pdbx_seq_one_letter_code
_entity_poly.pdbx_strand_id
1 'polypeptide(L)' 'MRVMINQVEYLLPEGAKLEHALEALQAQHPFAVAINLQFIPKSNYGQCALAENDQIEIISPVTGG' A
#
# COMPACT_ATOMS: atom_id res chain seq x y z
N MET A 1 -8.27 -7.84 8.86
CA MET A 1 -8.83 -6.52 8.52
C MET A 1 -8.89 -6.34 7.01
N ARG A 2 -9.84 -5.55 6.57
CA ARG A 2 -10.04 -5.32 5.15
C ARG A 2 -9.45 -3.99 4.73
N VAL A 3 -8.69 -3.98 3.65
CA VAL A 3 -8.18 -2.75 3.06
C VAL A 3 -8.45 -2.79 1.55
N MET A 4 -8.45 -1.62 0.93
CA MET A 4 -8.57 -1.51 -0.51
C MET A 4 -7.22 -1.10 -1.06
N ILE A 5 -6.70 -1.85 -2.02
CA ILE A 5 -5.45 -1.49 -2.67
C ILE A 5 -5.73 -1.35 -4.16
N ASN A 6 -5.58 -0.14 -4.66
CA ASN A 6 -5.92 0.19 -6.06
C ASN A 6 -7.34 -0.26 -6.38
N GLN A 7 -8.26 -0.02 -5.44
CA GLN A 7 -9.68 -0.32 -5.57
C GLN A 7 -10.02 -1.80 -5.61
N VAL A 8 -9.10 -2.64 -5.15
CA VAL A 8 -9.33 -4.08 -5.01
C VAL A 8 -9.25 -4.43 -3.53
N GLU A 9 -10.22 -5.18 -3.05
CA GLU A 9 -10.28 -5.56 -1.64
C GLU A 9 -9.26 -6.63 -1.31
N TYR A 10 -8.55 -6.43 -0.21
CA TYR A 10 -7.61 -7.43 0.33
C TYR A 10 -7.89 -7.62 1.81
N LEU A 11 -7.71 -8.86 2.27
CA LEU A 11 -7.82 -9.18 3.69
C LEU A 11 -6.42 -9.39 4.24
N LEU A 12 -6.09 -8.64 5.27
CA LEU A 12 -4.78 -8.70 5.90
C LEU A 12 -4.93 -9.00 7.38
N PRO A 13 -3.90 -9.59 8.02
CA PRO A 13 -3.95 -9.82 9.46
C PRO A 13 -4.03 -8.52 10.24
N GLU A 14 -4.63 -8.58 11.41
CA GLU A 14 -4.61 -7.42 12.31
C GLU A 14 -3.17 -7.08 12.64
N GLY A 15 -2.89 -5.78 12.68
CA GLY A 15 -1.53 -5.33 12.94
C GLY A 15 -0.63 -5.28 11.73
N ALA A 16 -1.14 -5.61 10.55
CA ALA A 16 -0.33 -5.53 9.33
C ALA A 16 0.10 -4.10 9.06
N LYS A 17 1.31 -3.96 8.52
CA LYS A 17 1.85 -2.67 8.14
C LYS A 17 1.89 -2.55 6.64
N LEU A 18 2.10 -1.32 6.16
CA LEU A 18 2.12 -1.08 4.73
C LEU A 18 3.13 -1.97 4.00
N GLU A 19 4.31 -2.19 4.58
CA GLU A 19 5.29 -3.04 3.93
C GLU A 19 4.77 -4.45 3.71
N HIS A 20 3.93 -4.96 4.61
CA HIS A 20 3.35 -6.28 4.44
C HIS A 20 2.42 -6.33 3.24
N ALA A 21 1.65 -5.27 3.03
CA ALA A 21 0.76 -5.19 1.87
C ALA A 21 1.57 -5.14 0.59
N LEU A 22 2.66 -4.37 0.59
CA LEU A 22 3.51 -4.28 -0.59
C LEU A 22 4.16 -5.61 -0.94
N GLU A 23 4.58 -6.36 0.07
CA GLU A 23 5.13 -7.69 -0.15
C GLU A 23 4.09 -8.66 -0.70
N ALA A 24 2.88 -8.61 -0.14
CA ALA A 24 1.82 -9.50 -0.57
C ALA A 24 1.47 -9.30 -2.03
N LEU A 25 1.56 -8.06 -2.50
CA LEU A 25 1.29 -7.72 -3.90
C LEU A 25 2.50 -7.88 -4.80
N GLN A 26 3.67 -8.14 -4.20
CA GLN A 26 4.91 -8.20 -4.96
C GLN A 26 5.15 -6.92 -5.75
N ALA A 27 4.89 -5.78 -5.10
CA ALA A 27 5.06 -4.48 -5.74
C ALA A 27 6.51 -4.27 -6.16
N GLN A 28 6.70 -3.79 -7.37
CA GLN A 28 8.02 -3.60 -7.95
C GLN A 28 8.39 -2.13 -7.94
N HIS A 29 9.59 -1.81 -7.45
CA HIS A 29 10.08 -0.45 -7.52
C HIS A 29 10.39 -0.07 -8.97
N PRO A 30 10.29 1.22 -9.29
CA PRO A 30 9.88 2.33 -8.43
C PRO A 30 8.36 2.44 -8.34
N PHE A 31 7.89 2.92 -7.19
CA PHE A 31 6.47 3.22 -7.03
C PHE A 31 6.32 4.25 -5.91
N ALA A 32 5.15 4.88 -5.88
CA ALA A 32 4.75 5.77 -4.79
C ALA A 32 3.50 5.20 -4.13
N VAL A 33 3.29 5.52 -2.87
CA VAL A 33 2.14 5.02 -2.11
C VAL A 33 1.41 6.17 -1.46
N ALA A 34 0.08 6.14 -1.53
CA ALA A 34 -0.77 7.05 -0.78
C ALA A 34 -1.79 6.23 -0.01
N ILE A 35 -2.10 6.64 1.20
CA ILE A 35 -3.14 6.02 2.00
C ILE A 35 -4.14 7.10 2.37
N ASN A 36 -5.41 6.86 2.02
CA ASN A 36 -6.48 7.83 2.24
C ASN A 36 -6.11 9.20 1.69
N LEU A 37 -5.53 9.20 0.47
CA LEU A 37 -5.13 10.40 -0.27
C LEU A 37 -3.94 11.13 0.33
N GLN A 38 -3.19 10.47 1.22
CA GLN A 38 -2.04 11.07 1.85
C GLN A 38 -0.78 10.32 1.45
N PHE A 39 0.19 11.03 0.87
CA PHE A 39 1.43 10.43 0.42
C PHE A 39 2.21 9.84 1.59
N ILE A 40 2.75 8.64 1.41
CA ILE A 40 3.56 7.97 2.44
C ILE A 40 4.99 7.85 1.93
N PRO A 41 5.95 8.47 2.60
CA PRO A 41 7.36 8.34 2.21
C PRO A 41 7.85 6.91 2.35
N LYS A 42 8.77 6.54 1.50
CA LYS A 42 9.34 5.19 1.52
C LYS A 42 9.92 4.83 2.88
N SER A 43 10.54 5.79 3.56
CA SER A 43 11.14 5.54 4.86
C SER A 43 10.11 5.17 5.92
N ASN A 44 8.84 5.40 5.66
CA ASN A 44 7.77 5.10 6.62
C ASN A 44 7.06 3.78 6.35
N TYR A 45 7.41 3.08 5.30
CA TYR A 45 6.67 1.86 4.93
C TYR A 45 6.67 0.82 6.05
N GLY A 46 7.78 0.67 6.73
CA GLY A 46 7.89 -0.31 7.80
C GLY A 46 7.24 0.12 9.11
N GLN A 47 6.85 1.38 9.22
CA GLN A 47 6.25 1.92 10.43
C GLN A 47 4.79 2.30 10.24
N CYS A 48 4.30 2.24 9.01
CA CYS A 48 2.94 2.67 8.71
C CYS A 48 1.96 1.55 9.01
N ALA A 49 1.28 1.64 10.13
CA ALA A 49 0.27 0.65 10.50
C ALA A 49 -0.98 0.87 9.67
N LEU A 50 -1.56 -0.22 9.20
CA LEU A 50 -2.79 -0.17 8.42
C LEU A 50 -4.00 -0.31 9.33
N ALA A 51 -5.11 0.26 8.91
CA ALA A 51 -6.35 0.19 9.66
C ALA A 51 -7.47 -0.33 8.77
N GLU A 52 -8.53 -0.80 9.40
CA GLU A 52 -9.69 -1.29 8.69
C GLU A 52 -10.21 -0.25 7.71
N ASN A 53 -10.47 -0.68 6.48
CA ASN A 53 -11.03 0.16 5.41
C ASN A 53 -10.06 1.22 4.87
N ASP A 54 -8.77 1.11 5.13
CA ASP A 54 -7.81 2.02 4.52
C ASP A 54 -7.86 1.92 3.00
N GLN A 55 -7.76 3.08 2.34
CA GLN A 55 -7.72 3.17 0.89
C GLN A 55 -6.27 3.40 0.48
N ILE A 56 -5.65 2.37 -0.05
CA ILE A 56 -4.23 2.40 -0.41
C ILE A 56 -4.11 2.51 -1.92
N GLU A 57 -3.27 3.44 -2.37
CA GLU A 57 -2.98 3.57 -3.79
C GLU A 57 -1.50 3.37 -4.02
N ILE A 58 -1.17 2.46 -4.91
CA ILE A 58 0.21 2.23 -5.32
C ILE A 58 0.33 2.71 -6.75
N ILE A 59 1.16 3.72 -6.95
CA ILE A 59 1.29 4.39 -8.23
C ILE A 59 2.66 4.08 -8.80
N SER A 60 2.69 3.35 -9.90
CA SER A 60 3.94 3.04 -10.60
C SER A 60 4.11 4.00 -11.75
N PRO A 61 5.33 4.47 -12.01
CA PRO A 61 5.53 5.30 -13.19
C PRO A 61 5.21 4.50 -14.44
N VAL A 62 4.59 5.16 -15.39
CA VAL A 62 4.33 4.54 -16.67
C VAL A 62 5.66 4.47 -17.41
N THR A 63 6.19 3.28 -17.53
CA THR A 63 7.32 3.10 -18.41
C THR A 63 6.72 2.91 -19.78
N GLY A 64 7.05 3.81 -20.66
CA GLY A 64 6.45 3.83 -21.99
C GLY A 64 6.78 2.61 -22.81
N GLY A 65 6.65 1.54 -22.26
CA GLY A 65 6.98 0.39 -23.03
C GLY A 65 6.15 -0.72 -22.83
#